data_d71be0c0609c5b5bea7f2c5da9bb7efa
#
_entry.id   d71be0c0609c5b5bea7f2c5da9bb7efa
#
_cell.length_a   1.000
_cell.length_b   1.000
_cell.length_c   1.000
_cell.angle_alpha   90.00
_cell.angle_beta   90.00
_cell.angle_gamma   90.00
#
_symmetry.space_group_name_H-M   'P 1'
#
loop_
_entity.id
_entity.type
_entity.pdbx_description
1 polymer ?
#
loop_
_entity_poly.entity_id
_entity_poly.type
_entity_poly.pdbx_seq_one_letter_code
_entity_poly.pdbx_strand_id
1 'polypeptide(L)'
;MRQVVILGAGFGGLELSTLLSDRLADEVEVTLIDRNDAFTLGFSKLDILFGHQTRDELRLPYQRLVKRGVEFRQETVLSIDPQSRRVGTDKAAYDADFLVVALGADYDLTATPGFVEGGFEYYSIDGAERLRDELPRFRGGKVLLAVLSIPFKCPPAPYEGILLLHDYLVGRGIRDATQLHVVTPQPAPIPVSPEASQAVERTMAARNIEYTTRRRVYGIDPAGKVAHFKDHDEPFDLFIGIPVHRVPGVLVKAGLTENGWVKVDPLTLATPFPGVYALGDCAETGIPKAGVFAESAARAVADEIAASIRGGRPRPYDGTGLCFVEMGDGQVGRVDVHFRADGGPTAPMLGPGAEYAAEKAQFGAIRRARWFDL
;
A
#
# COMPACT_ATOMS: atom_id res chain seq x y z
N MET A 1 -11.93 -31.71 3.90
CA MET A 1 -11.00 -30.54 3.83
C MET A 1 -11.76 -29.30 4.31
N ARG A 2 -11.09 -28.36 4.95
CA ARG A 2 -11.71 -27.09 5.38
C ARG A 2 -11.70 -26.09 4.23
N GLN A 3 -12.77 -25.35 4.08
CA GLN A 3 -12.90 -24.32 3.07
C GLN A 3 -12.33 -22.99 3.59
N VAL A 4 -11.30 -22.45 2.94
CA VAL A 4 -10.72 -21.14 3.25
C VAL A 4 -11.03 -20.20 2.09
N VAL A 5 -11.78 -19.14 2.35
CA VAL A 5 -12.07 -18.12 1.35
C VAL A 5 -11.25 -16.85 1.67
N ILE A 6 -10.40 -16.44 0.75
CA ILE A 6 -9.55 -15.24 0.87
C ILE A 6 -10.04 -14.18 -0.11
N LEU A 7 -10.42 -13.02 0.40
CA LEU A 7 -10.91 -11.90 -0.37
C LEU A 7 -9.79 -10.89 -0.61
N GLY A 8 -9.33 -10.79 -1.85
CA GLY A 8 -8.23 -9.94 -2.29
C GLY A 8 -6.91 -10.71 -2.50
N ALA A 9 -6.37 -10.62 -3.72
CA ALA A 9 -5.11 -11.24 -4.12
C ALA A 9 -3.95 -10.21 -4.16
N GLY A 10 -3.91 -9.30 -3.18
CA GLY A 10 -2.78 -8.42 -2.93
C GLY A 10 -1.66 -9.13 -2.17
N PHE A 11 -0.71 -8.34 -1.60
CA PHE A 11 0.42 -8.87 -0.82
C PHE A 11 0.00 -9.90 0.24
N GLY A 12 -1.02 -9.59 1.02
CA GLY A 12 -1.46 -10.47 2.10
C GLY A 12 -2.18 -11.72 1.61
N GLY A 13 -3.08 -11.59 0.61
CA GLY A 13 -3.80 -12.75 0.07
C GLY A 13 -2.91 -13.72 -0.69
N LEU A 14 -1.95 -13.21 -1.48
CA LEU A 14 -0.96 -14.03 -2.19
C LEU A 14 -0.05 -14.76 -1.21
N GLU A 15 0.47 -14.08 -0.19
CA GLU A 15 1.31 -14.72 0.81
C GLU A 15 0.53 -15.75 1.62
N LEU A 16 -0.70 -15.43 2.07
CA LEU A 16 -1.52 -16.34 2.83
C LEU A 16 -1.86 -17.61 2.02
N SER A 17 -2.32 -17.46 0.78
CA SER A 17 -2.65 -18.59 -0.09
C SER A 17 -1.45 -19.49 -0.34
N THR A 18 -0.25 -18.90 -0.53
CA THR A 18 1.00 -19.65 -0.66
C THR A 18 1.35 -20.39 0.61
N LEU A 19 1.25 -19.76 1.79
CA LEU A 19 1.54 -20.39 3.08
C LEU A 19 0.58 -21.55 3.40
N LEU A 20 -0.71 -21.38 3.08
CA LEU A 20 -1.69 -22.45 3.27
C LEU A 20 -1.44 -23.61 2.31
N SER A 21 -1.08 -23.35 1.06
CA SER A 21 -0.64 -24.36 0.11
C SER A 21 0.59 -25.13 0.61
N ASP A 22 1.62 -24.42 1.06
CA ASP A 22 2.87 -25.02 1.53
C ASP A 22 2.69 -25.92 2.76
N ARG A 23 1.76 -25.55 3.65
CA ARG A 23 1.66 -26.16 4.99
C ARG A 23 0.45 -27.07 5.19
N LEU A 24 -0.66 -26.80 4.49
CA LEU A 24 -1.98 -27.37 4.78
C LEU A 24 -2.70 -27.89 3.53
N ALA A 25 -2.03 -28.06 2.37
CA ALA A 25 -2.66 -28.43 1.11
C ALA A 25 -3.54 -29.69 1.14
N ASP A 26 -3.30 -30.61 2.08
CA ASP A 26 -4.10 -31.83 2.27
C ASP A 26 -5.26 -31.65 3.26
N GLU A 27 -5.37 -30.50 3.92
CA GLU A 27 -6.33 -30.24 4.99
C GLU A 27 -7.28 -29.09 4.66
N VAL A 28 -6.85 -28.19 3.73
CA VAL A 28 -7.65 -27.02 3.30
C VAL A 28 -7.79 -26.96 1.79
N GLU A 29 -8.91 -26.40 1.33
CA GLU A 29 -9.11 -25.88 -0.03
C GLU A 29 -9.23 -24.37 0.05
N VAL A 30 -8.39 -23.68 -0.71
CA VAL A 30 -8.31 -22.22 -0.70
C VAL A 30 -8.95 -21.67 -1.96
N THR A 31 -9.99 -20.85 -1.79
CA THR A 31 -10.53 -20.01 -2.85
C THR A 31 -10.02 -18.58 -2.67
N LEU A 32 -9.17 -18.13 -3.58
CA LEU A 32 -8.62 -16.76 -3.61
C LEU A 32 -9.39 -15.92 -4.63
N ILE A 33 -10.06 -14.86 -4.16
CA ILE A 33 -10.97 -14.04 -4.99
C ILE A 33 -10.39 -12.64 -5.15
N ASP A 34 -10.26 -12.16 -6.40
CA ASP A 34 -9.94 -10.78 -6.72
C ASP A 34 -10.68 -10.33 -7.99
N ARG A 35 -11.05 -9.06 -8.06
CA ARG A 35 -11.69 -8.49 -9.26
C ARG A 35 -10.72 -8.28 -10.42
N ASN A 36 -9.45 -8.10 -10.12
CA ASN A 36 -8.39 -7.90 -11.10
C ASN A 36 -7.93 -9.25 -11.65
N ASP A 37 -7.28 -9.22 -12.80
CA ASP A 37 -6.70 -10.39 -13.46
C ASP A 37 -5.20 -10.53 -13.25
N ALA A 38 -4.56 -9.53 -12.61
CA ALA A 38 -3.13 -9.51 -12.37
C ALA A 38 -2.77 -8.69 -11.12
N PHE A 39 -1.65 -9.04 -10.52
CA PHE A 39 -0.99 -8.29 -9.47
C PHE A 39 0.07 -7.36 -10.03
N THR A 40 0.30 -6.23 -9.36
CA THR A 40 1.42 -5.32 -9.59
C THR A 40 2.02 -4.92 -8.25
N LEU A 41 3.33 -5.01 -8.13
CA LEU A 41 4.04 -4.57 -6.92
C LEU A 41 3.82 -3.07 -6.67
N GLY A 42 3.48 -2.71 -5.43
CA GLY A 42 3.05 -1.34 -5.10
C GLY A 42 4.05 -0.24 -5.44
N PHE A 43 5.34 -0.48 -5.17
CA PHE A 43 6.42 0.47 -5.44
C PHE A 43 6.74 0.65 -6.93
N SER A 44 6.40 -0.33 -7.79
CA SER A 44 6.62 -0.26 -9.23
C SER A 44 5.77 0.81 -9.93
N LYS A 45 4.82 1.44 -9.25
CA LYS A 45 4.07 2.58 -9.81
C LYS A 45 4.95 3.80 -10.03
N LEU A 46 6.03 3.96 -9.26
CA LEU A 46 7.04 4.98 -9.51
C LEU A 46 7.81 4.70 -10.81
N ASP A 47 8.06 3.42 -11.13
CA ASP A 47 8.66 3.05 -12.42
C ASP A 47 7.76 3.42 -13.60
N ILE A 48 6.43 3.25 -13.46
CA ILE A 48 5.46 3.71 -14.45
C ILE A 48 5.48 5.23 -14.57
N LEU A 49 5.42 5.93 -13.42
CA LEU A 49 5.37 7.39 -13.38
C LEU A 49 6.56 8.03 -14.10
N PHE A 50 7.76 7.52 -13.88
CA PHE A 50 8.97 8.08 -14.48
C PHE A 50 9.37 7.42 -15.82
N GLY A 51 8.54 6.51 -16.34
CA GLY A 51 8.72 5.89 -17.65
C GLY A 51 9.83 4.83 -17.71
N HIS A 52 10.24 4.30 -16.57
CA HIS A 52 11.24 3.23 -16.49
C HIS A 52 10.67 1.89 -16.95
N GLN A 53 9.40 1.62 -16.66
CA GLN A 53 8.68 0.41 -17.04
C GLN A 53 7.22 0.73 -17.40
N THR A 54 6.63 -0.12 -18.22
CA THR A 54 5.22 -0.03 -18.61
C THR A 54 4.34 -0.85 -17.67
N ARG A 55 3.03 -0.57 -17.70
CA ARG A 55 2.01 -1.39 -16.99
C ARG A 55 2.14 -2.88 -17.33
N ASP A 56 2.32 -3.21 -18.61
CA ASP A 56 2.34 -4.60 -19.08
C ASP A 56 3.59 -5.35 -18.59
N GLU A 57 4.75 -4.70 -18.55
CA GLU A 57 5.99 -5.27 -18.02
C GLU A 57 5.92 -5.58 -16.52
N LEU A 58 5.13 -4.81 -15.79
CA LEU A 58 4.97 -4.95 -14.33
C LEU A 58 3.84 -5.88 -13.92
N ARG A 59 3.02 -6.28 -14.87
CA ARG A 59 1.83 -7.09 -14.64
C ARG A 59 2.18 -8.55 -14.38
N LEU A 60 1.70 -9.11 -13.28
CA LEU A 60 1.85 -10.50 -12.89
C LEU A 60 0.47 -11.19 -12.94
N PRO A 61 0.11 -11.87 -14.06
CA PRO A 61 -1.22 -12.45 -14.25
C PRO A 61 -1.51 -13.55 -13.24
N TYR A 62 -2.68 -13.51 -12.57
CA TYR A 62 -3.09 -14.54 -11.61
C TYR A 62 -3.31 -15.93 -12.24
N GLN A 63 -3.46 -16.02 -13.55
CA GLN A 63 -3.47 -17.31 -14.27
C GLN A 63 -2.16 -18.10 -14.09
N ARG A 64 -1.07 -17.44 -13.70
CA ARG A 64 0.21 -18.06 -13.38
C ARG A 64 0.33 -18.49 -11.91
N LEU A 65 -0.69 -18.25 -11.11
CA LEU A 65 -0.73 -18.69 -9.71
C LEU A 65 -1.07 -20.18 -9.67
N VAL A 66 -0.04 -21.02 -9.70
CA VAL A 66 -0.19 -22.49 -9.64
C VAL A 66 0.28 -22.96 -8.28
N LYS A 67 -0.65 -23.07 -7.31
CA LYS A 67 -0.37 -23.55 -5.94
C LYS A 67 -1.32 -24.68 -5.60
N ARG A 68 -0.79 -25.75 -5.01
CA ARG A 68 -1.59 -26.93 -4.63
C ARG A 68 -2.70 -26.54 -3.65
N GLY A 69 -3.93 -26.96 -3.92
CA GLY A 69 -5.08 -26.64 -3.07
C GLY A 69 -5.53 -25.20 -3.09
N VAL A 70 -5.04 -24.37 -4.05
CA VAL A 70 -5.45 -22.96 -4.24
C VAL A 70 -6.12 -22.79 -5.58
N GLU A 71 -7.33 -22.26 -5.57
CA GLU A 71 -8.06 -21.87 -6.77
C GLU A 71 -8.24 -20.36 -6.80
N PHE A 72 -7.76 -19.71 -7.86
CA PHE A 72 -8.00 -18.29 -8.10
C PHE A 72 -9.33 -18.07 -8.84
N ARG A 73 -10.13 -17.13 -8.34
CA ARG A 73 -11.40 -16.71 -8.96
C ARG A 73 -11.32 -15.21 -9.25
N GLN A 74 -11.36 -14.86 -10.53
CA GLN A 74 -11.50 -13.46 -10.96
C GLN A 74 -12.97 -13.07 -10.83
N GLU A 75 -13.33 -12.52 -9.68
CA GLU A 75 -14.71 -12.16 -9.32
C GLU A 75 -14.74 -10.92 -8.42
N THR A 76 -15.84 -10.18 -8.50
CA THR A 76 -16.07 -9.01 -7.66
C THR A 76 -16.89 -9.38 -6.43
N VAL A 77 -16.37 -9.15 -5.23
CA VAL A 77 -17.10 -9.36 -3.97
C VAL A 77 -18.20 -8.31 -3.86
N LEU A 78 -19.45 -8.76 -3.79
CA LEU A 78 -20.65 -7.90 -3.70
C LEU A 78 -21.27 -7.88 -2.31
N SER A 79 -21.16 -8.99 -1.56
CA SER A 79 -21.69 -9.12 -0.22
C SER A 79 -20.86 -10.05 0.65
N ILE A 80 -20.83 -9.77 1.95
CA ILE A 80 -20.19 -10.61 2.96
C ILE A 80 -21.15 -10.69 4.14
N ASP A 81 -21.50 -11.91 4.54
CA ASP A 81 -22.13 -12.20 5.82
C ASP A 81 -21.06 -12.80 6.76
N PRO A 82 -20.50 -12.01 7.67
CA PRO A 82 -19.44 -12.48 8.54
C PRO A 82 -19.93 -13.48 9.60
N GLN A 83 -21.23 -13.47 9.93
CA GLN A 83 -21.80 -14.39 10.92
C GLN A 83 -21.83 -15.84 10.39
N SER A 84 -22.28 -16.02 9.16
CA SER A 84 -22.31 -17.33 8.48
C SER A 84 -21.03 -17.61 7.70
N ARG A 85 -20.12 -16.65 7.56
CA ARG A 85 -18.92 -16.69 6.70
C ARG A 85 -19.25 -16.95 5.23
N ARG A 86 -20.36 -16.39 4.76
CA ARG A 86 -20.82 -16.50 3.38
C ARG A 86 -20.44 -15.27 2.59
N VAL A 87 -19.93 -15.49 1.38
CA VAL A 87 -19.52 -14.44 0.44
C VAL A 87 -20.32 -14.57 -0.84
N GLY A 88 -20.92 -13.46 -1.28
CA GLY A 88 -21.55 -13.35 -2.60
C GLY A 88 -20.70 -12.52 -3.54
N THR A 89 -20.45 -13.04 -4.73
CA THR A 89 -19.73 -12.35 -5.81
C THR A 89 -20.66 -12.04 -6.98
N ASP A 90 -20.13 -11.45 -8.03
CA ASP A 90 -20.83 -11.24 -9.31
C ASP A 90 -21.07 -12.54 -10.11
N LYS A 91 -20.47 -13.67 -9.69
CA LYS A 91 -20.57 -14.94 -10.40
C LYS A 91 -21.08 -16.11 -9.55
N ALA A 92 -20.79 -16.11 -8.24
CA ALA A 92 -21.08 -17.23 -7.36
C ALA A 92 -21.31 -16.82 -5.91
N ALA A 93 -21.61 -17.80 -5.06
CA ALA A 93 -21.60 -17.66 -3.61
C ALA A 93 -20.73 -18.76 -3.00
N TYR A 94 -20.02 -18.39 -1.92
CA TYR A 94 -19.05 -19.25 -1.24
C TYR A 94 -19.37 -19.31 0.25
N ASP A 95 -19.38 -20.50 0.82
CA ASP A 95 -19.46 -20.75 2.24
C ASP A 95 -18.06 -21.16 2.73
N ALA A 96 -17.60 -20.59 3.84
CA ALA A 96 -16.26 -20.82 4.35
C ALA A 96 -16.24 -21.38 5.78
N ASP A 97 -15.28 -22.27 6.08
CA ASP A 97 -14.89 -22.57 7.45
C ASP A 97 -14.05 -21.43 8.03
N PHE A 98 -13.17 -20.84 7.20
CA PHE A 98 -12.37 -19.65 7.51
C PHE A 98 -12.51 -18.61 6.42
N LEU A 99 -12.90 -17.41 6.79
CA LEU A 99 -13.01 -16.27 5.89
C LEU A 99 -11.91 -15.25 6.20
N VAL A 100 -11.11 -14.89 5.19
CA VAL A 100 -10.03 -13.92 5.35
C VAL A 100 -10.25 -12.70 4.45
N VAL A 101 -10.37 -11.54 5.06
CA VAL A 101 -10.54 -10.25 4.38
C VAL A 101 -9.17 -9.62 4.15
N ALA A 102 -8.72 -9.58 2.89
CA ALA A 102 -7.45 -9.00 2.46
C ALA A 102 -7.64 -7.99 1.30
N LEU A 103 -8.82 -7.33 1.25
CA LEU A 103 -9.25 -6.44 0.16
C LEU A 103 -8.47 -5.12 0.06
N GLY A 104 -7.57 -4.84 1.01
CA GLY A 104 -6.76 -3.64 1.01
C GLY A 104 -7.58 -2.36 1.24
N ALA A 105 -7.13 -1.24 0.69
CA ALA A 105 -7.82 0.04 0.77
C ALA A 105 -7.96 0.66 -0.62
N ASP A 106 -9.15 1.21 -0.88
CA ASP A 106 -9.47 2.00 -2.06
C ASP A 106 -9.06 3.47 -1.88
N TYR A 107 -9.08 4.24 -2.97
CA TYR A 107 -8.83 5.68 -2.99
C TYR A 107 -10.14 6.43 -3.19
N ASP A 108 -10.34 7.45 -2.38
CA ASP A 108 -11.44 8.38 -2.56
C ASP A 108 -10.93 9.73 -3.07
N LEU A 109 -10.93 9.85 -4.38
CA LEU A 109 -10.50 11.08 -5.05
C LEU A 109 -11.50 12.22 -4.82
N THR A 110 -12.76 11.90 -4.52
CA THR A 110 -13.83 12.90 -4.31
C THR A 110 -13.82 13.51 -2.90
N ALA A 111 -13.10 12.91 -1.96
CA ALA A 111 -13.01 13.40 -0.58
C ALA A 111 -12.26 14.73 -0.44
N THR A 112 -11.54 15.15 -1.48
CA THR A 112 -10.88 16.47 -1.57
C THR A 112 -11.49 17.22 -2.71
N PRO A 113 -12.31 18.28 -2.47
CA PRO A 113 -12.95 19.05 -3.52
C PRO A 113 -11.96 19.58 -4.56
N GLY A 114 -12.33 19.51 -5.84
CA GLY A 114 -11.49 19.92 -6.99
C GLY A 114 -10.38 18.94 -7.38
N PHE A 115 -10.09 17.92 -6.57
CA PHE A 115 -8.97 17.01 -6.83
C PHE A 115 -9.19 16.15 -8.08
N VAL A 116 -10.42 15.69 -8.33
CA VAL A 116 -10.74 14.91 -9.53
C VAL A 116 -10.49 15.71 -10.81
N GLU A 117 -10.81 17.01 -10.77
CA GLU A 117 -10.76 17.92 -11.92
C GLU A 117 -9.33 18.42 -12.20
N GLY A 118 -8.52 18.68 -11.19
CA GLY A 118 -7.23 19.35 -11.34
C GLY A 118 -6.04 18.73 -10.63
N GLY A 119 -6.25 17.67 -9.87
CA GLY A 119 -5.19 16.96 -9.17
C GLY A 119 -4.64 15.76 -9.95
N PHE A 120 -3.41 15.36 -9.62
CA PHE A 120 -2.77 14.15 -10.08
C PHE A 120 -2.41 13.28 -8.87
N GLU A 121 -2.29 11.97 -9.09
CA GLU A 121 -1.82 11.00 -8.08
C GLU A 121 -1.01 9.88 -8.77
N TYR A 122 -0.27 9.11 -8.01
CA TYR A 122 0.49 7.95 -8.50
C TYR A 122 0.34 6.71 -7.61
N TYR A 123 -0.70 6.66 -6.80
CA TYR A 123 -1.03 5.52 -5.96
C TYR A 123 -1.83 4.45 -6.72
N SER A 124 -2.54 4.83 -7.78
CA SER A 124 -3.10 3.92 -8.77
C SER A 124 -2.19 3.82 -10.01
N ILE A 125 -2.35 2.75 -10.79
CA ILE A 125 -1.64 2.60 -12.07
C ILE A 125 -2.10 3.68 -13.04
N ASP A 126 -3.42 3.89 -13.14
CA ASP A 126 -4.03 4.89 -14.04
C ASP A 126 -3.58 6.32 -13.66
N GLY A 127 -3.49 6.60 -12.36
CA GLY A 127 -2.98 7.88 -11.87
C GLY A 127 -1.51 8.11 -12.21
N ALA A 128 -0.67 7.08 -12.01
CA ALA A 128 0.75 7.13 -12.37
C ALA A 128 0.95 7.37 -13.87
N GLU A 129 0.17 6.69 -14.74
CA GLU A 129 0.20 6.91 -16.18
C GLU A 129 -0.27 8.32 -16.57
N ARG A 130 -1.36 8.79 -15.96
CA ARG A 130 -1.88 10.15 -16.21
C ARG A 130 -0.86 11.23 -15.81
N LEU A 131 -0.20 11.06 -14.67
CA LEU A 131 0.85 11.99 -14.25
C LEU A 131 2.09 11.89 -15.13
N ARG A 132 2.53 10.68 -15.52
CA ARG A 132 3.61 10.45 -16.48
C ARG A 132 3.38 11.24 -17.77
N ASP A 133 2.16 11.19 -18.31
CA ASP A 133 1.81 11.83 -19.59
C ASP A 133 1.70 13.37 -19.45
N GLU A 134 1.49 13.89 -18.24
CA GLU A 134 1.48 15.33 -17.94
C GLU A 134 2.88 15.90 -17.71
N LEU A 135 3.77 15.17 -17.07
CA LEU A 135 5.12 15.64 -16.73
C LEU A 135 5.90 16.23 -17.93
N PRO A 136 5.84 15.69 -19.15
CA PRO A 136 6.50 16.26 -20.33
C PRO A 136 5.94 17.64 -20.75
N ARG A 137 4.70 17.97 -20.36
CA ARG A 137 4.04 19.26 -20.66
C ARG A 137 4.38 20.35 -19.65
N PHE A 138 4.75 19.96 -18.45
CA PHE A 138 5.15 20.87 -17.39
C PHE A 138 6.44 21.61 -17.78
N ARG A 139 6.47 22.95 -17.64
CA ARG A 139 7.57 23.84 -18.09
C ARG A 139 8.29 24.53 -16.95
N GLY A 140 7.91 24.29 -15.71
CA GLY A 140 8.36 24.98 -14.52
C GLY A 140 7.22 25.61 -13.76
N GLY A 141 7.53 26.28 -12.65
CA GLY A 141 6.55 26.80 -11.71
C GLY A 141 6.51 25.99 -10.41
N LYS A 142 5.42 26.04 -9.67
CA LYS A 142 5.30 25.41 -8.36
C LYS A 142 4.62 24.05 -8.46
N VAL A 143 5.32 23.00 -8.02
CA VAL A 143 4.74 21.68 -7.77
C VAL A 143 4.41 21.58 -6.30
N LEU A 144 3.14 21.36 -5.99
CA LEU A 144 2.66 21.10 -4.63
C LEU A 144 2.28 19.63 -4.51
N LEU A 145 3.06 18.84 -3.73
CA LEU A 145 2.73 17.47 -3.37
C LEU A 145 2.10 17.46 -1.98
N ALA A 146 0.86 17.00 -1.86
CA ALA A 146 0.12 17.02 -0.61
C ALA A 146 -0.37 15.63 -0.20
N VAL A 147 -0.09 15.23 1.04
CA VAL A 147 -0.76 14.09 1.68
C VAL A 147 -2.12 14.56 2.17
N LEU A 148 -3.20 14.02 1.57
CA LEU A 148 -4.56 14.53 1.78
C LEU A 148 -5.26 13.95 3.01
N SER A 149 -4.76 12.83 3.53
CA SER A 149 -5.28 12.23 4.78
C SER A 149 -4.29 11.26 5.43
N ILE A 150 -4.55 10.93 6.68
CA ILE A 150 -3.94 9.81 7.42
C ILE A 150 -5.05 8.91 7.97
N PRO A 151 -4.85 7.57 8.02
CA PRO A 151 -3.70 6.84 7.48
C PRO A 151 -3.73 6.75 5.94
N PHE A 152 -2.57 6.48 5.34
CA PHE A 152 -2.41 6.19 3.92
C PHE A 152 -1.40 5.05 3.72
N LYS A 153 -1.41 4.42 2.54
CA LYS A 153 -0.51 3.30 2.20
C LYS A 153 0.91 3.80 1.94
N CYS A 154 1.90 2.98 2.32
CA CYS A 154 3.31 3.22 2.01
C CYS A 154 3.78 4.62 2.46
N PRO A 155 3.97 4.86 3.76
CA PRO A 155 4.36 6.17 4.28
C PRO A 155 5.57 6.84 3.60
N PRO A 156 6.60 6.11 3.10
CA PRO A 156 7.71 6.73 2.36
C PRO A 156 7.32 7.24 0.97
N ALA A 157 6.30 6.69 0.32
CA ALA A 157 6.02 6.94 -1.10
C ALA A 157 5.84 8.42 -1.51
N PRO A 158 5.26 9.32 -0.71
CA PRO A 158 5.22 10.76 -1.03
C PRO A 158 6.61 11.37 -1.20
N TYR A 159 7.53 10.96 -0.35
CA TYR A 159 8.91 11.47 -0.32
C TYR A 159 9.76 10.84 -1.42
N GLU A 160 9.58 9.55 -1.68
CA GLU A 160 10.16 8.88 -2.86
C GLU A 160 9.73 9.59 -4.13
N GLY A 161 8.42 9.84 -4.28
CA GLY A 161 7.86 10.51 -5.47
C GLY A 161 8.44 11.89 -5.72
N ILE A 162 8.59 12.73 -4.69
CA ILE A 162 9.14 14.09 -4.87
C ILE A 162 10.66 14.09 -5.12
N LEU A 163 11.41 13.15 -4.51
CA LEU A 163 12.84 13.02 -4.72
C LEU A 163 13.16 12.52 -6.14
N LEU A 164 12.41 11.54 -6.63
CA LEU A 164 12.52 11.07 -8.00
C LEU A 164 12.02 12.12 -9.02
N LEU A 165 10.98 12.89 -8.66
CA LEU A 165 10.53 14.02 -9.48
C LEU A 165 11.61 15.09 -9.59
N HIS A 166 12.33 15.38 -8.50
CA HIS A 166 13.50 16.27 -8.56
C HIS A 166 14.50 15.81 -9.62
N ASP A 167 14.88 14.51 -9.61
CA ASP A 167 15.84 13.96 -10.56
C ASP A 167 15.33 14.02 -12.01
N TYR A 168 14.04 13.75 -12.20
CA TYR A 168 13.38 13.89 -13.49
C TYR A 168 13.46 15.33 -14.01
N LEU A 169 13.23 16.34 -13.16
CA LEU A 169 13.29 17.76 -13.52
C LEU A 169 14.72 18.21 -13.80
N VAL A 170 15.72 17.69 -13.07
CA VAL A 170 17.15 17.90 -13.36
C VAL A 170 17.48 17.36 -14.74
N GLY A 171 17.10 16.10 -15.03
CA GLY A 171 17.32 15.47 -16.34
C GLY A 171 16.66 16.23 -17.50
N ARG A 172 15.59 16.96 -17.23
CA ARG A 172 14.91 17.86 -18.20
C ARG A 172 15.49 19.26 -18.29
N GLY A 173 16.43 19.63 -17.41
CA GLY A 173 17.01 20.98 -17.37
C GLY A 173 16.03 22.08 -16.91
N ILE A 174 14.95 21.74 -16.20
CA ILE A 174 13.94 22.69 -15.69
C ILE A 174 13.84 22.72 -14.16
N ARG A 175 14.77 22.07 -13.45
CA ARG A 175 14.75 22.04 -11.99
C ARG A 175 14.85 23.44 -11.37
N ASP A 176 15.70 24.30 -11.91
CA ASP A 176 15.92 25.67 -11.40
C ASP A 176 14.71 26.58 -11.64
N ALA A 177 13.89 26.28 -12.64
CA ALA A 177 12.63 26.96 -12.91
C ALA A 177 11.44 26.39 -12.11
N THR A 178 11.70 25.44 -11.19
CA THR A 178 10.64 24.72 -10.47
C THR A 178 10.83 24.83 -8.96
N GLN A 179 9.78 25.26 -8.26
CA GLN A 179 9.67 25.13 -6.82
C GLN A 179 8.99 23.79 -6.47
N LEU A 180 9.59 23.03 -5.56
CA LEU A 180 9.02 21.79 -5.07
C LEU A 180 8.63 21.96 -3.60
N HIS A 181 7.36 21.70 -3.28
CA HIS A 181 6.85 21.76 -1.91
C HIS A 181 6.07 20.50 -1.56
N VAL A 182 6.42 19.88 -0.43
CA VAL A 182 5.70 18.73 0.14
C VAL A 182 4.96 19.16 1.39
N VAL A 183 3.68 18.85 1.45
CA VAL A 183 2.82 19.13 2.62
C VAL A 183 2.21 17.84 3.15
N THR A 184 2.29 17.64 4.46
CA THR A 184 1.76 16.46 5.12
C THR A 184 1.09 16.77 6.46
N PRO A 185 -0.04 16.11 6.81
CA PRO A 185 -0.60 16.18 8.15
C PRO A 185 0.24 15.41 9.20
N GLN A 186 1.18 14.55 8.78
CA GLN A 186 2.08 13.82 9.69
C GLN A 186 3.10 14.75 10.35
N PRO A 187 3.63 14.36 11.53
CA PRO A 187 4.69 15.12 12.22
C PRO A 187 6.08 14.93 11.62
N ALA A 188 6.30 13.85 10.85
CA ALA A 188 7.58 13.50 10.23
C ALA A 188 7.33 12.62 9.00
N PRO A 189 8.31 12.47 8.07
CA PRO A 189 8.15 11.65 6.87
C PRO A 189 7.81 10.18 7.17
N ILE A 190 8.53 9.57 8.07
CA ILE A 190 8.38 8.15 8.46
C ILE A 190 8.35 8.09 9.99
N PRO A 191 7.20 8.36 10.64
CA PRO A 191 7.15 8.55 12.10
C PRO A 191 7.67 7.38 12.94
N VAL A 192 7.64 6.15 12.40
CA VAL A 192 8.17 4.95 13.07
C VAL A 192 9.69 4.88 13.05
N SER A 193 10.35 5.61 12.13
CA SER A 193 11.80 5.63 11.96
C SER A 193 12.33 7.07 12.02
N PRO A 194 12.81 7.55 13.16
CA PRO A 194 13.43 8.87 13.27
C PRO A 194 14.66 9.02 12.35
N GLU A 195 15.45 7.97 12.18
CA GLU A 195 16.63 7.96 11.31
C GLU A 195 16.25 8.14 9.84
N ALA A 196 15.26 7.37 9.35
CA ALA A 196 14.76 7.49 8.00
C ALA A 196 14.10 8.86 7.76
N SER A 197 13.33 9.37 8.74
CA SER A 197 12.75 10.71 8.68
C SER A 197 13.81 11.77 8.50
N GLN A 198 14.86 11.76 9.33
CA GLN A 198 15.96 12.72 9.24
C GLN A 198 16.75 12.60 7.93
N ALA A 199 16.95 11.38 7.42
CA ALA A 199 17.60 11.17 6.13
C ALA A 199 16.80 11.79 4.98
N VAL A 200 15.49 11.55 4.94
CA VAL A 200 14.57 12.13 3.96
C VAL A 200 14.55 13.66 4.05
N GLU A 201 14.42 14.22 5.27
CA GLU A 201 14.40 15.67 5.50
C GLU A 201 15.71 16.34 5.05
N ARG A 202 16.87 15.76 5.40
CA ARG A 202 18.18 16.26 4.93
C ARG A 202 18.30 16.22 3.42
N THR A 203 17.83 15.14 2.78
CA THR A 203 17.91 15.00 1.33
C THR A 203 16.98 16.00 0.62
N MET A 204 15.78 16.22 1.13
CA MET A 204 14.87 17.26 0.60
C MET A 204 15.49 18.66 0.75
N ALA A 205 16.03 18.98 1.94
CA ALA A 205 16.68 20.28 2.19
C ALA A 205 17.88 20.53 1.27
N ALA A 206 18.75 19.52 1.08
CA ALA A 206 19.89 19.62 0.17
C ALA A 206 19.51 19.84 -1.29
N ARG A 207 18.29 19.47 -1.69
CA ARG A 207 17.73 19.63 -3.04
C ARG A 207 16.79 20.83 -3.19
N ASN A 208 16.74 21.72 -2.22
CA ASN A 208 15.83 22.86 -2.17
C ASN A 208 14.36 22.43 -2.40
N ILE A 209 13.93 21.38 -1.71
CA ILE A 209 12.54 20.93 -1.63
C ILE A 209 11.95 21.42 -0.32
N GLU A 210 10.93 22.27 -0.39
CA GLU A 210 10.22 22.77 0.78
C GLU A 210 9.40 21.63 1.42
N TYR A 211 9.38 21.56 2.75
CA TYR A 211 8.67 20.54 3.49
C TYR A 211 7.92 21.12 4.68
N THR A 212 6.60 20.92 4.70
CA THR A 212 5.71 21.42 5.75
C THR A 212 4.92 20.27 6.38
N THR A 213 5.12 20.08 7.69
CA THR A 213 4.42 19.07 8.50
C THR A 213 3.18 19.64 9.18
N ARG A 214 2.31 18.74 9.70
CA ARG A 214 1.11 19.10 10.48
C ARG A 214 0.18 20.06 9.74
N ARG A 215 0.20 19.99 8.42
CA ARG A 215 -0.63 20.80 7.51
C ARG A 215 -1.40 19.89 6.56
N ARG A 216 -2.62 20.27 6.21
CA ARG A 216 -3.48 19.53 5.30
C ARG A 216 -4.11 20.46 4.29
N VAL A 217 -4.17 20.02 3.04
CA VAL A 217 -4.98 20.63 1.98
C VAL A 217 -6.41 20.11 2.13
N TYR A 218 -7.39 21.00 2.14
CA TYR A 218 -8.82 20.70 2.28
C TYR A 218 -9.57 20.69 0.97
N GLY A 219 -9.01 21.30 -0.07
CA GLY A 219 -9.55 21.35 -1.42
C GLY A 219 -8.60 22.09 -2.34
N ILE A 220 -8.86 22.05 -3.64
CA ILE A 220 -8.16 22.85 -4.63
C ILE A 220 -9.17 23.56 -5.54
N ASP A 221 -8.78 24.72 -6.06
CA ASP A 221 -9.41 25.38 -7.21
C ASP A 221 -8.57 25.06 -8.47
N PRO A 222 -9.03 24.14 -9.34
CA PRO A 222 -8.28 23.80 -10.55
C PRO A 222 -8.14 24.95 -11.55
N ALA A 223 -9.15 25.82 -11.64
CA ALA A 223 -9.16 26.95 -12.59
C ALA A 223 -8.23 28.07 -12.13
N GLY A 224 -8.28 28.40 -10.84
CA GLY A 224 -7.40 29.38 -10.21
C GLY A 224 -6.01 28.83 -9.87
N LYS A 225 -5.82 27.51 -9.96
CA LYS A 225 -4.59 26.82 -9.53
C LYS A 225 -4.20 27.15 -8.10
N VAL A 226 -5.13 27.00 -7.17
CA VAL A 226 -4.97 27.34 -5.76
C VAL A 226 -5.34 26.14 -4.88
N ALA A 227 -4.48 25.83 -3.93
CA ALA A 227 -4.73 24.86 -2.87
C ALA A 227 -5.20 25.57 -1.58
N HIS A 228 -6.31 25.10 -1.02
CA HIS A 228 -6.94 25.69 0.15
C HIS A 228 -6.50 24.95 1.42
N PHE A 229 -5.85 25.70 2.32
CA PHE A 229 -5.53 25.25 3.67
C PHE A 229 -6.56 25.82 4.66
N LYS A 230 -6.42 25.52 5.93
CA LYS A 230 -7.33 26.01 6.97
C LYS A 230 -7.20 27.53 7.19
N ASP A 231 -6.00 28.07 7.04
CA ASP A 231 -5.59 29.42 7.44
C ASP A 231 -5.00 30.26 6.31
N HIS A 232 -4.76 29.69 5.14
CA HIS A 232 -4.24 30.37 3.96
C HIS A 232 -4.52 29.59 2.68
N ASP A 233 -4.24 30.23 1.56
CA ASP A 233 -4.27 29.64 0.22
C ASP A 233 -2.86 29.62 -0.37
N GLU A 234 -2.56 28.59 -1.18
CA GLU A 234 -1.25 28.42 -1.80
C GLU A 234 -1.40 28.16 -3.31
N PRO A 235 -0.76 28.96 -4.17
CA PRO A 235 -0.80 28.73 -5.61
C PRO A 235 0.05 27.52 -5.99
N PHE A 236 -0.34 26.83 -7.07
CA PHE A 236 0.42 25.75 -7.69
C PHE A 236 0.32 25.81 -9.22
N ASP A 237 1.30 25.23 -9.92
CA ASP A 237 1.23 24.96 -11.35
C ASP A 237 0.92 23.50 -11.64
N LEU A 238 1.40 22.60 -10.77
CA LEU A 238 1.09 21.16 -10.78
C LEU A 238 0.76 20.71 -9.35
N PHE A 239 -0.45 20.16 -9.16
CA PHE A 239 -0.85 19.58 -7.88
C PHE A 239 -0.81 18.05 -7.92
N ILE A 240 -0.05 17.45 -6.99
CA ILE A 240 0.04 16.01 -6.82
C ILE A 240 -0.48 15.66 -5.42
N GLY A 241 -1.57 14.88 -5.35
CA GLY A 241 -2.19 14.50 -4.07
C GLY A 241 -2.01 13.03 -3.76
N ILE A 242 -1.62 12.72 -2.52
CA ILE A 242 -1.77 11.35 -2.01
C ILE A 242 -3.22 11.23 -1.54
N PRO A 243 -4.05 10.45 -2.23
CA PRO A 243 -5.50 10.51 -2.06
C PRO A 243 -5.94 10.02 -0.67
N VAL A 244 -7.16 10.36 -0.30
CA VAL A 244 -7.81 9.80 0.90
C VAL A 244 -8.00 8.31 0.71
N HIS A 245 -7.60 7.53 1.69
CA HIS A 245 -7.74 6.07 1.71
C HIS A 245 -8.95 5.67 2.53
N ARG A 246 -9.67 4.66 2.08
CA ARG A 246 -10.81 4.05 2.77
C ARG A 246 -10.91 2.56 2.47
N VAL A 247 -11.57 1.81 3.32
CA VAL A 247 -11.86 0.41 3.02
C VAL A 247 -12.88 0.29 1.88
N PRO A 248 -12.87 -0.80 1.10
CA PRO A 248 -13.93 -1.10 0.15
C PRO A 248 -15.31 -1.07 0.81
N GLY A 249 -16.29 -0.45 0.13
CA GLY A 249 -17.63 -0.23 0.67
C GLY A 249 -18.38 -1.52 1.08
N VAL A 250 -18.02 -2.67 0.51
CA VAL A 250 -18.58 -3.97 0.88
C VAL A 250 -18.27 -4.33 2.34
N LEU A 251 -17.11 -3.90 2.87
CA LEU A 251 -16.73 -4.14 4.28
C LEU A 251 -17.55 -3.31 5.25
N VAL A 252 -17.88 -2.08 4.86
CA VAL A 252 -18.78 -1.20 5.64
C VAL A 252 -20.17 -1.79 5.67
N LYS A 253 -20.70 -2.23 4.52
CA LYS A 253 -22.03 -2.86 4.42
C LYS A 253 -22.12 -4.17 5.19
N ALA A 254 -21.03 -4.91 5.30
CA ALA A 254 -20.94 -6.15 6.07
C ALA A 254 -20.85 -5.95 7.59
N GLY A 255 -20.78 -4.69 8.09
CA GLY A 255 -20.63 -4.41 9.51
C GLY A 255 -19.29 -4.82 10.12
N LEU A 256 -18.25 -4.98 9.28
CA LEU A 256 -16.90 -5.39 9.71
C LEU A 256 -16.06 -4.21 10.23
N THR A 257 -16.51 -2.98 9.99
CA THR A 257 -15.69 -1.78 10.22
C THR A 257 -16.05 -1.06 11.52
N GLU A 258 -15.01 -0.57 12.18
CA GLU A 258 -15.10 0.40 13.28
C GLU A 258 -14.12 1.55 12.96
N ASN A 259 -14.53 2.80 13.13
CA ASN A 259 -13.71 3.99 12.79
C ASN A 259 -13.16 3.99 11.35
N GLY A 260 -13.90 3.40 10.40
CA GLY A 260 -13.55 3.38 8.98
C GLY A 260 -12.60 2.25 8.56
N TRP A 261 -12.17 1.36 9.46
CA TRP A 261 -11.29 0.22 9.18
C TRP A 261 -11.84 -1.06 9.77
N VAL A 262 -11.40 -2.21 9.27
CA VAL A 262 -11.85 -3.51 9.81
C VAL A 262 -11.23 -3.73 11.18
N LYS A 263 -12.11 -3.87 12.19
CA LYS A 263 -11.69 -4.16 13.57
C LYS A 263 -11.10 -5.55 13.68
N VAL A 264 -9.91 -5.67 14.24
CA VAL A 264 -9.24 -6.94 14.52
C VAL A 264 -8.58 -6.93 15.89
N ASP A 265 -8.40 -8.12 16.44
CA ASP A 265 -7.43 -8.30 17.51
C ASP A 265 -6.03 -8.08 16.93
N PRO A 266 -5.20 -7.21 17.51
CA PRO A 266 -3.92 -6.81 16.91
C PRO A 266 -2.85 -7.91 16.93
N LEU A 267 -3.03 -9.01 17.65
CA LEU A 267 -2.07 -10.12 17.73
C LEU A 267 -2.48 -11.31 16.87
N THR A 268 -3.78 -11.60 16.81
CA THR A 268 -4.32 -12.78 16.08
C THR A 268 -4.91 -12.39 14.72
N LEU A 269 -5.20 -11.11 14.51
CA LEU A 269 -5.91 -10.58 13.34
C LEU A 269 -7.35 -11.11 13.19
N ALA A 270 -7.88 -11.76 14.22
CA ALA A 270 -9.26 -12.19 14.28
C ALA A 270 -10.21 -10.99 14.41
N THR A 271 -11.31 -11.01 13.67
CA THR A 271 -12.41 -10.08 13.84
C THR A 271 -13.31 -10.51 15.02
N PRO A 272 -14.29 -9.72 15.45
CA PRO A 272 -15.28 -10.16 16.43
C PRO A 272 -16.13 -11.37 15.99
N PHE A 273 -16.07 -11.76 14.72
CA PHE A 273 -16.81 -12.90 14.17
C PHE A 273 -15.93 -14.15 14.14
N PRO A 274 -16.36 -15.26 14.77
CA PRO A 274 -15.55 -16.48 14.83
C PRO A 274 -15.20 -17.03 13.44
N GLY A 275 -13.92 -17.36 13.21
CA GLY A 275 -13.42 -17.87 11.94
C GLY A 275 -13.30 -16.81 10.83
N VAL A 276 -13.45 -15.51 11.18
CA VAL A 276 -13.25 -14.39 10.25
C VAL A 276 -12.02 -13.59 10.67
N TYR A 277 -11.07 -13.45 9.77
CA TYR A 277 -9.83 -12.69 9.94
C TYR A 277 -9.78 -11.52 8.96
N ALA A 278 -9.03 -10.48 9.30
CA ALA A 278 -8.70 -9.42 8.34
C ALA A 278 -7.23 -9.04 8.45
N LEU A 279 -6.61 -8.76 7.29
CA LEU A 279 -5.19 -8.44 7.21
C LEU A 279 -4.89 -7.42 6.10
N GLY A 280 -3.71 -6.82 6.17
CA GLY A 280 -3.27 -5.79 5.24
C GLY A 280 -3.96 -4.45 5.45
N ASP A 281 -4.03 -3.64 4.40
CA ASP A 281 -4.40 -2.22 4.52
C ASP A 281 -5.85 -1.97 4.97
N CYS A 282 -6.75 -2.96 4.84
CA CYS A 282 -8.12 -2.83 5.35
C CYS A 282 -8.24 -3.00 6.86
N ALA A 283 -7.28 -3.68 7.51
CA ALA A 283 -7.33 -4.00 8.93
C ALA A 283 -6.79 -2.86 9.82
N GLU A 284 -7.41 -2.68 10.99
CA GLU A 284 -6.93 -1.75 12.02
C GLU A 284 -6.03 -2.48 13.01
N THR A 285 -4.76 -2.54 12.70
CA THR A 285 -3.74 -3.27 13.48
C THR A 285 -2.89 -2.34 14.37
N GLY A 286 -3.04 -1.02 14.23
CA GLY A 286 -2.16 -0.03 14.82
C GLY A 286 -0.79 0.07 14.12
N ILE A 287 -0.57 -0.69 13.03
CA ILE A 287 0.67 -0.72 12.24
C ILE A 287 0.45 0.03 10.92
N PRO A 288 1.47 0.74 10.40
CA PRO A 288 1.35 1.44 9.12
C PRO A 288 0.89 0.54 7.98
N LYS A 289 0.11 1.08 7.07
CA LYS A 289 -0.41 0.34 5.91
C LYS A 289 0.67 0.19 4.85
N ALA A 290 1.18 -1.05 4.69
CA ALA A 290 2.17 -1.38 3.67
C ALA A 290 2.15 -2.89 3.35
N GLY A 291 2.55 -3.25 2.11
CA GLY A 291 2.54 -4.63 1.64
C GLY A 291 3.35 -5.58 2.51
N VAL A 292 4.51 -5.15 3.00
CA VAL A 292 5.38 -5.97 3.88
C VAL A 292 4.71 -6.33 5.21
N PHE A 293 3.88 -5.45 5.75
CA PHE A 293 3.11 -5.75 6.95
C PHE A 293 1.91 -6.64 6.65
N ALA A 294 1.33 -6.56 5.45
CA ALA A 294 0.32 -7.50 5.01
C ALA A 294 0.88 -8.93 4.85
N GLU A 295 2.14 -9.07 4.38
CA GLU A 295 2.82 -10.36 4.31
C GLU A 295 3.10 -10.95 5.70
N SER A 296 3.60 -10.15 6.66
CA SER A 296 3.81 -10.64 8.03
C SER A 296 2.49 -10.96 8.73
N ALA A 297 1.42 -10.20 8.45
CA ALA A 297 0.07 -10.49 8.91
C ALA A 297 -0.45 -11.82 8.34
N ALA A 298 -0.18 -12.12 7.07
CA ALA A 298 -0.55 -13.40 6.46
C ALA A 298 0.09 -14.59 7.16
N ARG A 299 1.35 -14.44 7.64
CA ARG A 299 2.02 -15.50 8.43
C ARG A 299 1.29 -15.79 9.74
N ALA A 300 0.86 -14.74 10.46
CA ALA A 300 0.12 -14.92 11.71
C ALA A 300 -1.25 -15.57 11.47
N VAL A 301 -1.99 -15.14 10.44
CA VAL A 301 -3.29 -15.77 10.11
C VAL A 301 -3.12 -17.22 9.64
N ALA A 302 -2.05 -17.55 8.90
CA ALA A 302 -1.76 -18.92 8.55
C ALA A 302 -1.48 -19.79 9.79
N ASP A 303 -0.77 -19.26 10.79
CA ASP A 303 -0.52 -19.95 12.06
C ASP A 303 -1.82 -20.12 12.88
N GLU A 304 -2.71 -19.14 12.91
CA GLU A 304 -4.04 -19.22 13.54
C GLU A 304 -4.91 -20.32 12.90
N ILE A 305 -4.98 -20.37 11.57
CA ILE A 305 -5.74 -21.38 10.84
C ILE A 305 -5.13 -22.78 11.10
N ALA A 306 -3.81 -22.90 11.02
CA ALA A 306 -3.13 -24.18 11.29
C ALA A 306 -3.37 -24.66 12.73
N ALA A 307 -3.28 -23.77 13.72
CA ALA A 307 -3.55 -24.10 15.12
C ALA A 307 -5.01 -24.49 15.36
N SER A 308 -5.94 -23.85 14.64
CA SER A 308 -7.38 -24.21 14.71
C SER A 308 -7.66 -25.62 14.17
N ILE A 309 -6.91 -26.07 13.16
CA ILE A 309 -7.10 -27.38 12.51
C ILE A 309 -6.37 -28.49 13.28
N ARG A 310 -5.09 -28.26 13.62
CA ARG A 310 -4.18 -29.27 14.17
C ARG A 310 -4.02 -29.18 15.68
N GLY A 311 -4.54 -28.14 16.32
CA GLY A 311 -4.18 -27.80 17.69
C GLY A 311 -2.83 -27.07 17.75
N GLY A 312 -2.47 -26.62 18.95
CA GLY A 312 -1.21 -25.91 19.19
C GLY A 312 -1.39 -24.44 19.48
N ARG A 313 -0.28 -23.71 19.60
CA ARG A 313 -0.27 -22.28 19.91
C ARG A 313 0.26 -21.49 18.70
N PRO A 314 -0.55 -20.62 18.10
CA PRO A 314 -0.12 -19.81 16.97
C PRO A 314 0.89 -18.75 17.41
N ARG A 315 1.75 -18.33 16.49
CA ARG A 315 2.63 -17.18 16.70
C ARG A 315 1.84 -15.89 16.50
N PRO A 316 1.92 -14.95 17.45
CA PRO A 316 1.21 -13.68 17.32
C PRO A 316 1.78 -12.84 16.17
N TYR A 317 0.98 -11.96 15.63
CA TYR A 317 1.41 -10.96 14.66
C TYR A 317 2.40 -9.98 15.31
N ASP A 318 3.61 -9.91 14.79
CA ASP A 318 4.72 -9.12 15.34
C ASP A 318 4.93 -7.77 14.65
N GLY A 319 4.34 -7.57 13.46
CA GLY A 319 4.49 -6.33 12.70
C GLY A 319 5.89 -6.13 12.15
N THR A 320 6.63 -7.21 11.88
CA THR A 320 7.92 -7.12 11.20
C THR A 320 7.75 -6.83 9.71
N GLY A 321 8.65 -6.01 9.16
CA GLY A 321 8.65 -5.67 7.75
C GLY A 321 9.95 -5.03 7.31
N LEU A 322 10.31 -5.25 6.06
CA LEU A 322 11.46 -4.63 5.40
C LEU A 322 10.96 -3.66 4.34
N CYS A 323 11.28 -2.38 4.49
CA CYS A 323 10.94 -1.33 3.54
C CYS A 323 12.19 -0.76 2.87
N PHE A 324 12.05 -0.33 1.62
CA PHE A 324 13.05 0.45 0.91
C PHE A 324 12.50 1.86 0.69
N VAL A 325 13.39 2.85 0.68
CA VAL A 325 13.05 4.26 0.47
C VAL A 325 13.94 4.82 -0.63
N GLU A 326 13.35 5.15 -1.78
CA GLU A 326 14.05 5.83 -2.89
C GLU A 326 14.44 7.24 -2.45
N MET A 327 15.74 7.51 -2.49
CA MET A 327 16.29 8.80 -2.09
C MET A 327 16.68 9.68 -3.28
N GLY A 328 16.43 9.20 -4.51
CA GLY A 328 16.88 9.81 -5.76
C GLY A 328 18.37 9.60 -6.01
N ASP A 329 18.83 9.97 -7.21
CA ASP A 329 20.22 9.80 -7.66
C ASP A 329 20.73 8.36 -7.51
N GLY A 330 19.85 7.38 -7.75
CA GLY A 330 20.14 5.95 -7.60
C GLY A 330 20.40 5.48 -6.17
N GLN A 331 20.16 6.33 -5.18
CA GLN A 331 20.36 6.00 -3.76
C GLN A 331 19.06 5.45 -3.15
N VAL A 332 19.17 4.37 -2.40
CA VAL A 332 18.05 3.72 -1.70
C VAL A 332 18.40 3.53 -0.23
N GLY A 333 17.48 3.86 0.65
CA GLY A 333 17.57 3.50 2.07
C GLY A 333 16.84 2.18 2.33
N ARG A 334 17.35 1.39 3.26
CA ARG A 334 16.70 0.17 3.77
C ARG A 334 16.24 0.41 5.21
N VAL A 335 14.99 0.13 5.53
CA VAL A 335 14.41 0.28 6.87
C VAL A 335 13.89 -1.07 7.34
N ASP A 336 14.51 -1.61 8.38
CA ASP A 336 14.11 -2.86 9.01
C ASP A 336 13.16 -2.56 10.18
N VAL A 337 11.87 -2.85 10.01
CA VAL A 337 10.84 -2.49 10.99
C VAL A 337 10.48 -3.69 11.86
N HIS A 338 10.53 -3.49 13.17
CA HIS A 338 10.04 -4.42 14.20
C HIS A 338 9.04 -3.66 15.08
N PHE A 339 7.76 -3.72 14.72
CA PHE A 339 6.76 -2.83 15.32
C PHE A 339 6.40 -3.22 16.77
N ARG A 340 6.47 -4.51 17.09
CA ARG A 340 6.15 -5.06 18.43
C ARG A 340 7.37 -5.63 19.15
N ALA A 341 8.55 -5.03 18.92
CA ALA A 341 9.75 -5.38 19.68
C ALA A 341 9.57 -5.02 21.17
N ASP A 342 10.26 -5.74 22.02
CA ASP A 342 10.35 -5.39 23.45
C ASP A 342 10.91 -3.97 23.58
N GLY A 343 10.18 -3.11 24.29
CA GLY A 343 10.55 -1.69 24.45
C GLY A 343 9.92 -0.74 23.44
N GLY A 344 9.10 -1.23 22.51
CA GLY A 344 8.38 -0.44 21.50
C GLY A 344 8.93 -0.59 20.08
N PRO A 345 8.34 0.12 19.10
CA PRO A 345 8.74 0.00 17.70
C PRO A 345 10.19 0.39 17.48
N THR A 346 10.91 -0.43 16.70
CA THR A 346 12.25 -0.12 16.19
C THR A 346 12.24 -0.16 14.67
N ALA A 347 12.91 0.80 14.05
CA ALA A 347 12.96 0.90 12.59
C ALA A 347 14.27 1.57 12.15
N PRO A 348 15.44 0.93 12.41
CA PRO A 348 16.73 1.45 11.98
C PRO A 348 16.78 1.56 10.46
N MET A 349 17.48 2.61 9.99
CA MET A 349 17.75 2.82 8.57
C MET A 349 19.20 2.50 8.24
N LEU A 350 19.43 1.71 7.21
CA LEU A 350 20.72 1.48 6.58
C LEU A 350 20.79 2.27 5.27
N GLY A 351 21.95 2.82 4.97
CA GLY A 351 22.14 3.70 3.80
C GLY A 351 21.78 5.17 4.09
N PRO A 352 21.40 5.96 3.07
CA PRO A 352 21.17 5.53 1.68
C PRO A 352 22.45 5.09 0.95
N GLY A 353 22.30 4.15 0.01
CA GLY A 353 23.40 3.64 -0.81
C GLY A 353 22.87 2.94 -2.07
N ALA A 354 23.72 2.87 -3.10
CA ALA A 354 23.38 2.20 -4.37
C ALA A 354 23.24 0.67 -4.21
N GLU A 355 23.92 0.08 -3.23
CA GLU A 355 23.82 -1.36 -2.91
C GLU A 355 22.39 -1.77 -2.52
N TYR A 356 21.63 -0.90 -1.85
CA TYR A 356 20.25 -1.17 -1.46
C TYR A 356 19.26 -1.11 -2.62
N ALA A 357 19.64 -0.49 -3.76
CA ALA A 357 18.85 -0.56 -4.99
C ALA A 357 18.84 -2.01 -5.54
N ALA A 358 19.96 -2.72 -5.49
CA ALA A 358 20.04 -4.13 -5.86
C ALA A 358 19.20 -5.01 -4.91
N GLU A 359 19.24 -4.75 -3.60
CA GLU A 359 18.40 -5.47 -2.63
C GLU A 359 16.90 -5.21 -2.86
N LYS A 360 16.50 -3.98 -3.19
CA LYS A 360 15.12 -3.64 -3.58
C LYS A 360 14.67 -4.41 -4.83
N ALA A 361 15.53 -4.51 -5.84
CA ALA A 361 15.24 -5.30 -7.04
C ALA A 361 15.07 -6.79 -6.71
N GLN A 362 15.98 -7.34 -5.87
CA GLN A 362 15.90 -8.72 -5.41
C GLN A 362 14.63 -8.98 -4.57
N PHE A 363 14.21 -8.02 -3.74
CA PHE A 363 12.96 -8.09 -2.98
C PHE A 363 11.76 -8.33 -3.90
N GLY A 364 11.69 -7.62 -5.03
CA GLY A 364 10.65 -7.82 -6.04
C GLY A 364 10.75 -9.19 -6.73
N ALA A 365 11.97 -9.60 -7.10
CA ALA A 365 12.23 -10.89 -7.76
C ALA A 365 11.84 -12.08 -6.87
N ILE A 366 12.20 -12.06 -5.58
CA ILE A 366 11.83 -13.10 -4.62
C ILE A 366 10.31 -13.31 -4.56
N ARG A 367 9.51 -12.23 -4.60
CA ARG A 367 8.06 -12.32 -4.55
C ARG A 367 7.44 -12.84 -5.84
N ARG A 368 8.01 -12.46 -6.99
CA ARG A 368 7.63 -13.04 -8.28
C ARG A 368 7.85 -14.55 -8.30
N ALA A 369 9.03 -15.00 -7.87
CA ALA A 369 9.33 -16.43 -7.77
C ALA A 369 8.42 -17.13 -6.74
N ARG A 370 8.24 -16.55 -5.53
CA ARG A 370 7.47 -17.18 -4.46
C ARG A 370 5.99 -17.33 -4.80
N TRP A 371 5.36 -16.32 -5.41
CA TRP A 371 3.92 -16.33 -5.63
C TRP A 371 3.54 -16.86 -7.01
N PHE A 372 4.36 -16.65 -8.04
CA PHE A 372 4.02 -16.93 -9.43
C PHE A 372 4.97 -17.91 -10.12
N ASP A 373 5.98 -18.43 -9.41
CA ASP A 373 7.02 -19.30 -9.93
C ASP A 373 7.77 -18.70 -11.15
N LEU A 374 8.08 -17.37 -11.09
CA LEU A 374 8.69 -16.57 -12.15
C LEU A 374 10.09 -16.06 -11.76
#